data_48aef01f498b43645f97fdf1cc32218e
#
_entry.id   48aef01f498b43645f97fdf1cc32218e
#
_cell.length_a   1.000
_cell.length_b   1.000
_cell.length_c   1.000
_cell.angle_alpha   90.00
_cell.angle_beta   90.00
_cell.angle_gamma   90.00
#
_symmetry.space_group_name_H-M   'P 1'
#
loop_
_entity.id
_entity.type
_entity.pdbx_description
1 polymer ?
#
loop_
_entity_poly.entity_id
_entity_poly.type
_entity_poly.pdbx_seq_one_letter_code
_entity_poly.pdbx_strand_id
1 'polypeptide(L)'
;MKKKQELKDVFNGLSSLLYQSAVADLSQATLSITPEYDLPVTVDTLKISQEDPNVNHYKVIGLDGDWTSSATLGNMNIQFTVPTKAKEVLQLAYGEDAVKEITKLTINTGDADIDNAQGYSGVSLNLKKKKVTGTFVLVDEEKENLMILTNVALWAKPLYENPGTEPFAIQFTGTMEGAGKHSMAWLKKGTGALSLTYTTDKATTRKLVPQNERKTGLVITYNPGSGAVTERYLDTRLTDTEWVKDDNWETVE
;
A
#
# COMPACT_ATOMS: atom_id res chain seq x y z
N MET A 1 -4.30 22.43 -26.34
CA MET A 1 -5.07 21.21 -26.06
C MET A 1 -4.08 20.07 -25.95
N LYS A 2 -4.03 19.36 -24.80
CA LYS A 2 -3.12 18.21 -24.62
C LYS A 2 -3.56 17.05 -25.52
N LYS A 3 -2.61 16.36 -26.15
CA LYS A 3 -2.85 15.19 -26.99
C LYS A 3 -3.14 13.97 -26.14
N LYS A 4 -3.85 12.96 -26.65
CA LYS A 4 -4.20 11.73 -25.91
C LYS A 4 -2.98 11.02 -25.30
N GLN A 5 -1.83 11.04 -25.99
CA GLN A 5 -0.57 10.45 -25.52
C GLN A 5 0.01 11.18 -24.31
N GLU A 6 -0.17 12.51 -24.21
CA GLU A 6 0.27 13.32 -23.08
C GLU A 6 -0.61 13.13 -21.82
N LEU A 7 -1.78 12.52 -22.02
CA LEU A 7 -2.74 12.20 -20.95
C LEU A 7 -2.71 10.72 -20.54
N LYS A 8 -1.82 9.92 -21.18
CA LYS A 8 -1.67 8.52 -20.84
C LYS A 8 -0.79 8.39 -19.59
N ASP A 9 -1.44 8.38 -18.44
CA ASP A 9 -0.84 8.00 -17.14
C ASP A 9 -1.78 6.96 -16.53
N VAL A 10 -1.35 5.71 -16.51
CA VAL A 10 -2.21 4.57 -16.20
C VAL A 10 -1.60 3.76 -15.06
N PHE A 11 -2.38 3.55 -14.02
CA PHE A 11 -2.09 2.55 -13.00
C PHE A 11 -2.61 1.19 -13.50
N ASN A 12 -1.73 0.23 -13.72
CA ASN A 12 -2.07 -1.05 -14.31
C ASN A 12 -1.53 -2.22 -13.48
N GLY A 13 -2.41 -3.18 -13.22
CA GLY A 13 -2.08 -4.34 -12.39
C GLY A 13 -1.85 -3.99 -10.91
N LEU A 14 -1.57 -5.00 -10.11
CA LEU A 14 -1.22 -4.87 -8.70
C LEU A 14 -0.05 -5.79 -8.39
N SER A 15 1.08 -5.22 -8.00
CA SER A 15 2.26 -5.96 -7.54
C SER A 15 2.22 -6.23 -6.05
N SER A 16 1.83 -5.23 -5.24
CA SER A 16 1.78 -5.32 -3.78
C SER A 16 0.67 -4.47 -3.20
N LEU A 17 0.08 -4.94 -2.10
CA LEU A 17 -0.79 -4.16 -1.23
C LEU A 17 -0.11 -4.00 0.13
N LEU A 18 0.50 -2.86 0.34
CA LEU A 18 1.20 -2.54 1.57
C LEU A 18 0.25 -1.90 2.58
N TYR A 19 0.40 -2.22 3.85
CA TYR A 19 -0.43 -1.68 4.93
C TYR A 19 0.42 -1.05 6.03
N GLN A 20 -0.06 0.08 6.55
CA GLN A 20 0.43 0.77 7.74
C GLN A 20 -0.75 1.10 8.65
N SER A 21 -0.64 0.84 9.95
CA SER A 21 -1.70 1.14 10.93
C SER A 21 -1.90 2.64 11.15
N ALA A 22 -0.85 3.43 11.00
CA ALA A 22 -0.93 4.89 11.08
C ALA A 22 -1.68 5.46 9.87
N VAL A 23 -2.60 6.39 10.15
CA VAL A 23 -3.32 7.13 9.12
C VAL A 23 -2.44 8.28 8.62
N ALA A 24 -2.05 8.22 7.34
CA ALA A 24 -1.24 9.25 6.71
C ALA A 24 -2.09 10.48 6.37
N ASP A 25 -1.51 11.66 6.53
CA ASP A 25 -2.12 12.93 6.13
C ASP A 25 -1.63 13.32 4.73
N LEU A 26 -2.43 13.00 3.72
CA LEU A 26 -2.10 13.26 2.31
C LEU A 26 -2.19 14.74 1.90
N SER A 27 -2.49 15.64 2.82
CA SER A 27 -2.42 17.11 2.57
C SER A 27 -1.01 17.66 2.70
N GLN A 28 -0.08 16.90 3.27
CA GLN A 28 1.30 17.29 3.45
C GLN A 28 2.09 17.22 2.13
N ALA A 29 2.94 18.22 1.88
CA ALA A 29 3.81 18.26 0.70
C ALA A 29 4.91 17.19 0.74
N THR A 30 5.33 16.80 1.95
CA THR A 30 6.30 15.72 2.17
C THR A 30 5.71 14.71 3.14
N LEU A 31 5.70 13.45 2.74
CA LEU A 31 5.09 12.37 3.50
C LEU A 31 6.03 11.16 3.53
N SER A 32 6.15 10.52 4.68
CA SER A 32 6.82 9.24 4.83
C SER A 32 5.80 8.19 5.26
N ILE A 33 5.78 7.06 4.57
CA ILE A 33 4.96 5.89 4.91
C ILE A 33 5.91 4.73 5.14
N THR A 34 5.76 4.05 6.28
CA THR A 34 6.56 2.87 6.63
C THR A 34 5.61 1.69 6.78
N PRO A 35 5.41 0.90 5.72
CA PRO A 35 4.51 -0.24 5.77
C PRO A 35 4.95 -1.28 6.80
N GLU A 36 3.97 -1.83 7.52
CA GLU A 36 4.14 -2.90 8.50
C GLU A 36 3.95 -4.28 7.86
N TYR A 37 3.11 -4.34 6.82
CA TYR A 37 2.76 -5.58 6.13
C TYR A 37 2.73 -5.36 4.61
N ASP A 38 3.18 -6.39 3.88
CA ASP A 38 2.84 -6.62 2.47
C ASP A 38 1.82 -7.75 2.42
N LEU A 39 0.56 -7.40 2.15
CA LEU A 39 -0.56 -8.32 2.23
C LEU A 39 -0.66 -9.16 0.95
N PRO A 40 -0.66 -10.50 1.04
CA PRO A 40 -0.85 -11.37 -0.11
C PRO A 40 -2.32 -11.32 -0.56
N VAL A 41 -2.64 -10.47 -1.53
CA VAL A 41 -4.01 -10.32 -2.05
C VAL A 41 -4.26 -11.31 -3.16
N THR A 42 -5.41 -12.00 -3.11
CA THR A 42 -5.83 -12.86 -4.21
C THR A 42 -6.11 -12.02 -5.45
N VAL A 43 -5.59 -12.46 -6.58
CA VAL A 43 -5.78 -11.80 -7.89
C VAL A 43 -7.28 -11.57 -8.15
N ASP A 44 -7.60 -10.43 -8.74
CA ASP A 44 -8.96 -10.00 -9.11
C ASP A 44 -9.95 -9.78 -7.95
N THR A 45 -9.51 -9.87 -6.69
CA THR A 45 -10.38 -9.61 -5.54
C THR A 45 -10.34 -8.17 -5.04
N LEU A 46 -9.29 -7.41 -5.37
CA LEU A 46 -9.21 -6.00 -5.03
C LEU A 46 -10.18 -5.20 -5.91
N LYS A 47 -11.13 -4.58 -5.25
CA LYS A 47 -12.13 -3.72 -5.89
C LYS A 47 -12.18 -2.40 -5.15
N ILE A 48 -12.08 -1.31 -5.90
CA ILE A 48 -12.25 0.06 -5.43
C ILE A 48 -13.29 0.68 -6.33
N SER A 49 -14.40 1.13 -5.76
CA SER A 49 -15.50 1.73 -6.50
C SER A 49 -16.16 2.82 -5.70
N GLN A 50 -16.63 3.85 -6.36
CA GLN A 50 -17.45 4.89 -5.76
C GLN A 50 -18.91 4.65 -6.12
N GLU A 51 -19.78 4.76 -5.13
CA GLU A 51 -21.23 4.75 -5.35
C GLU A 51 -21.65 5.98 -6.12
N ASP A 52 -22.73 5.86 -6.88
CA ASP A 52 -23.32 7.01 -7.58
C ASP A 52 -23.74 8.09 -6.56
N PRO A 53 -23.60 9.37 -6.94
CA PRO A 53 -24.08 10.45 -6.08
C PRO A 53 -25.59 10.34 -5.85
N ASN A 54 -26.00 10.50 -4.60
CA ASN A 54 -27.44 10.63 -4.31
C ASN A 54 -27.88 12.05 -4.64
N VAL A 55 -28.73 12.19 -5.66
CA VAL A 55 -29.23 13.49 -6.13
C VAL A 55 -30.66 13.67 -5.63
N ASN A 56 -30.86 14.70 -4.82
CA ASN A 56 -32.19 15.12 -4.38
C ASN A 56 -32.70 16.24 -5.30
N HIS A 57 -33.88 16.01 -5.87
CA HIS A 57 -34.55 16.93 -6.77
C HIS A 57 -35.68 17.65 -6.05
N TYR A 58 -35.66 18.95 -6.07
CA TYR A 58 -36.73 19.79 -5.48
C TYR A 58 -37.60 20.35 -6.58
N LYS A 59 -38.92 20.08 -6.51
CA LYS A 59 -39.91 20.54 -7.48
C LYS A 59 -40.85 21.55 -6.83
N VAL A 60 -41.30 22.53 -7.62
CA VAL A 60 -42.31 23.50 -7.18
C VAL A 60 -43.55 23.39 -8.09
N ILE A 61 -44.72 23.71 -7.52
CA ILE A 61 -46.01 23.66 -8.22
C ILE A 61 -45.99 24.67 -9.37
N GLY A 62 -46.39 24.23 -10.56
CA GLY A 62 -46.50 25.08 -11.73
C GLY A 62 -45.26 25.20 -12.61
N LEU A 63 -44.18 24.41 -12.31
CA LEU A 63 -43.02 24.30 -13.17
C LEU A 63 -42.80 22.84 -13.59
N ASP A 64 -42.62 22.64 -14.90
CA ASP A 64 -42.20 21.37 -15.46
C ASP A 64 -40.66 21.26 -15.32
N GLY A 65 -40.19 20.44 -14.38
CA GLY A 65 -38.77 20.23 -14.11
C GLY A 65 -38.40 20.51 -12.68
N ASP A 66 -37.13 20.40 -12.40
CA ASP A 66 -36.58 20.63 -11.04
C ASP A 66 -36.33 22.12 -10.81
N TRP A 67 -36.81 22.63 -9.69
CA TRP A 67 -36.50 23.98 -9.24
C TRP A 67 -35.04 24.13 -8.82
N THR A 68 -34.54 23.10 -8.11
CA THR A 68 -33.16 22.99 -7.71
C THR A 68 -32.83 21.52 -7.42
N SER A 69 -31.54 21.17 -7.43
CA SER A 69 -31.07 19.86 -7.04
C SER A 69 -29.87 20.00 -6.09
N SER A 70 -29.71 19.05 -5.20
CA SER A 70 -28.51 18.89 -4.38
C SER A 70 -27.99 17.48 -4.52
N ALA A 71 -26.67 17.30 -4.54
CA ALA A 71 -26.05 16.00 -4.63
C ALA A 71 -25.16 15.74 -3.41
N THR A 72 -25.26 14.53 -2.87
CA THR A 72 -24.32 14.01 -1.88
C THR A 72 -23.47 12.96 -2.56
N LEU A 73 -22.14 13.08 -2.44
CA LEU A 73 -21.21 12.09 -3.01
C LEU A 73 -21.46 10.71 -2.40
N GLY A 74 -21.43 9.69 -3.25
CA GLY A 74 -21.47 8.29 -2.82
C GLY A 74 -20.20 7.89 -2.09
N ASN A 75 -20.31 6.85 -1.28
CA ASN A 75 -19.17 6.30 -0.54
C ASN A 75 -18.15 5.63 -1.50
N MET A 76 -16.88 5.73 -1.16
CA MET A 76 -15.83 4.95 -1.80
C MET A 76 -15.75 3.58 -1.11
N ASN A 77 -16.06 2.52 -1.83
CA ASN A 77 -16.04 1.15 -1.33
C ASN A 77 -14.72 0.46 -1.68
N ILE A 78 -14.18 -0.31 -0.75
CA ILE A 78 -12.95 -1.07 -0.90
C ILE A 78 -13.22 -2.51 -0.47
N GLN A 79 -12.76 -3.46 -1.27
CA GLN A 79 -12.84 -4.89 -0.97
C GLN A 79 -11.59 -5.59 -1.49
N PHE A 80 -11.05 -6.53 -0.71
CA PHE A 80 -10.00 -7.46 -1.15
C PHE A 80 -10.00 -8.71 -0.27
N THR A 81 -9.35 -9.77 -0.77
CA THR A 81 -9.27 -11.07 -0.09
C THR A 81 -7.81 -11.47 0.10
N VAL A 82 -7.47 -11.90 1.31
CA VAL A 82 -6.12 -12.34 1.70
C VAL A 82 -6.16 -13.83 2.03
N PRO A 83 -5.55 -14.71 1.20
CA PRO A 83 -5.58 -16.16 1.35
C PRO A 83 -4.54 -16.63 2.35
N THR A 84 -4.75 -16.33 3.63
CA THR A 84 -3.81 -16.70 4.69
C THR A 84 -4.50 -16.98 6.01
N LYS A 85 -3.85 -17.82 6.82
CA LYS A 85 -4.15 -18.04 8.25
C LYS A 85 -3.01 -17.58 9.15
N ALA A 86 -2.10 -16.74 8.65
CA ALA A 86 -0.99 -16.20 9.41
C ALA A 86 -1.50 -15.39 10.61
N LYS A 87 -0.86 -15.60 11.76
CA LYS A 87 -1.26 -14.99 13.04
C LYS A 87 -1.34 -13.47 12.95
N GLU A 88 -0.38 -12.86 12.28
CA GLU A 88 -0.26 -11.41 12.12
C GLU A 88 -1.47 -10.82 11.37
N VAL A 89 -1.88 -11.46 10.29
CA VAL A 89 -3.06 -11.02 9.51
C VAL A 89 -4.36 -11.27 10.28
N LEU A 90 -4.45 -12.36 11.03
CA LEU A 90 -5.58 -12.61 11.92
C LEU A 90 -5.66 -11.57 13.05
N GLN A 91 -4.53 -11.16 13.61
CA GLN A 91 -4.44 -10.10 14.62
C GLN A 91 -4.82 -8.74 14.03
N LEU A 92 -4.39 -8.45 12.81
CA LEU A 92 -4.84 -7.27 12.07
C LEU A 92 -6.37 -7.28 11.92
N ALA A 93 -6.92 -8.39 11.44
CA ALA A 93 -8.35 -8.53 11.11
C ALA A 93 -9.27 -8.49 12.33
N TYR A 94 -8.90 -9.15 13.44
CA TYR A 94 -9.79 -9.40 14.58
C TYR A 94 -9.27 -8.82 15.90
N GLY A 95 -8.04 -8.41 15.99
CA GLY A 95 -7.37 -7.89 17.18
C GLY A 95 -6.43 -8.89 17.83
N GLU A 96 -5.42 -8.41 18.51
CA GLU A 96 -4.43 -9.24 19.21
C GLU A 96 -5.06 -10.11 20.31
N ASP A 97 -6.01 -9.53 21.07
CA ASP A 97 -6.75 -10.20 22.12
C ASP A 97 -7.71 -11.29 21.62
N ALA A 98 -8.08 -11.23 20.35
CA ALA A 98 -8.95 -12.20 19.69
C ALA A 98 -8.19 -13.43 19.17
N VAL A 99 -6.86 -13.37 19.06
CA VAL A 99 -6.01 -14.43 18.52
C VAL A 99 -5.14 -15.00 19.63
N LYS A 100 -5.36 -16.28 19.96
CA LYS A 100 -4.57 -16.98 20.99
C LYS A 100 -3.81 -18.14 20.38
N GLU A 101 -2.58 -18.31 20.78
CA GLU A 101 -1.74 -19.42 20.37
C GLU A 101 -2.19 -20.73 21.01
N ILE A 102 -2.25 -21.80 20.22
CA ILE A 102 -2.40 -23.18 20.68
C ILE A 102 -1.06 -23.87 20.44
N THR A 103 -0.33 -24.14 21.50
CA THR A 103 1.01 -24.76 21.40
C THR A 103 0.91 -26.26 21.13
N LYS A 104 -0.13 -26.92 21.64
CA LYS A 104 -0.38 -28.34 21.39
C LYS A 104 -1.86 -28.66 21.51
N LEU A 105 -2.42 -29.26 20.48
CA LEU A 105 -3.75 -29.89 20.46
C LEU A 105 -3.60 -31.33 20.00
N THR A 106 -4.05 -32.27 20.80
CA THR A 106 -4.09 -33.69 20.42
C THR A 106 -5.50 -34.05 20.00
N ILE A 107 -5.63 -34.74 18.88
CA ILE A 107 -6.89 -35.27 18.35
C ILE A 107 -6.78 -36.80 18.37
N ASN A 108 -7.83 -37.48 18.81
CA ASN A 108 -7.90 -38.93 18.88
C ASN A 108 -9.11 -39.37 18.04
N THR A 109 -8.89 -39.76 16.83
CA THR A 109 -9.93 -40.18 15.87
C THR A 109 -9.90 -41.69 15.63
N GLY A 110 -8.80 -42.35 15.96
CA GLY A 110 -8.51 -43.73 15.60
C GLY A 110 -7.89 -43.86 14.19
N ASP A 111 -7.71 -42.77 13.49
CA ASP A 111 -7.03 -42.67 12.20
C ASP A 111 -5.59 -42.21 12.40
N ALA A 112 -4.62 -43.09 12.06
CA ALA A 112 -3.19 -42.81 12.24
C ALA A 112 -2.66 -41.63 11.42
N ASP A 113 -3.30 -41.27 10.34
CA ASP A 113 -2.92 -40.12 9.50
C ASP A 113 -3.37 -38.80 10.12
N ILE A 114 -4.38 -38.83 10.97
CA ILE A 114 -4.90 -37.67 11.72
C ILE A 114 -4.33 -37.63 13.13
N ASP A 115 -4.25 -38.79 13.80
CA ASP A 115 -3.82 -38.92 15.18
C ASP A 115 -2.28 -38.75 15.27
N ASN A 116 -1.85 -37.58 15.68
CA ASN A 116 -0.43 -37.24 15.77
C ASN A 116 0.00 -37.10 17.24
N ALA A 117 0.91 -37.97 17.68
CA ALA A 117 1.44 -37.95 19.04
C ALA A 117 2.14 -36.62 19.40
N GLN A 118 2.69 -35.93 18.42
CA GLN A 118 3.29 -34.59 18.60
C GLN A 118 2.21 -33.49 18.69
N GLY A 119 0.98 -33.81 18.27
CA GLY A 119 -0.16 -32.90 18.26
C GLY A 119 -0.06 -31.85 17.14
N TYR A 120 -1.04 -30.97 17.15
CA TYR A 120 -1.15 -29.84 16.25
C TYR A 120 -0.92 -28.54 17.01
N SER A 121 -0.27 -27.58 16.37
CA SER A 121 -0.12 -26.21 16.90
C SER A 121 -0.72 -25.20 15.96
N GLY A 122 -1.09 -24.06 16.46
CA GLY A 122 -1.69 -23.00 15.62
C GLY A 122 -2.30 -21.90 16.47
N VAL A 123 -3.37 -21.32 15.97
CA VAL A 123 -4.06 -20.23 16.63
C VAL A 123 -5.55 -20.50 16.77
N SER A 124 -6.12 -20.10 17.90
CA SER A 124 -7.57 -20.01 18.08
C SER A 124 -8.02 -18.57 17.82
N LEU A 125 -9.20 -18.43 17.25
CA LEU A 125 -9.73 -17.16 16.83
C LEU A 125 -11.09 -16.90 17.46
N ASN A 126 -11.22 -15.75 18.15
CA ASN A 126 -12.50 -15.21 18.55
C ASN A 126 -12.97 -14.21 17.48
N LEU A 127 -14.02 -14.55 16.76
CA LEU A 127 -14.55 -13.74 15.64
C LEU A 127 -15.23 -12.46 16.13
N LYS A 128 -14.47 -11.58 16.76
CA LYS A 128 -14.95 -10.25 17.12
C LYS A 128 -14.91 -9.32 15.93
N LYS A 129 -15.88 -8.44 15.83
CA LYS A 129 -15.82 -7.35 14.85
C LYS A 129 -14.78 -6.33 15.31
N LYS A 130 -13.76 -6.13 14.49
CA LYS A 130 -12.76 -5.06 14.66
C LYS A 130 -12.79 -4.16 13.43
N LYS A 131 -12.79 -2.87 13.65
CA LYS A 131 -12.58 -1.89 12.60
C LYS A 131 -11.08 -1.81 12.33
N VAL A 132 -10.66 -2.16 11.13
CA VAL A 132 -9.29 -1.97 10.65
C VAL A 132 -9.21 -0.59 10.01
N THR A 133 -8.33 0.24 10.54
CA THR A 133 -8.08 1.58 10.01
C THR A 133 -6.60 1.71 9.68
N GLY A 134 -6.25 2.60 8.77
CA GLY A 134 -4.85 2.83 8.42
C GLY A 134 -4.67 3.41 7.03
N THR A 135 -3.46 3.23 6.53
CA THR A 135 -3.04 3.62 5.20
C THR A 135 -2.70 2.38 4.39
N PHE A 136 -3.24 2.30 3.19
CA PHE A 136 -2.93 1.27 2.22
C PHE A 136 -2.18 1.89 1.04
N VAL A 137 -1.10 1.23 0.62
CA VAL A 137 -0.33 1.63 -0.56
C VAL A 137 -0.41 0.49 -1.57
N LEU A 138 -1.02 0.78 -2.69
CA LEU A 138 -1.08 -0.11 -3.84
C LEU A 138 0.09 0.21 -4.75
N VAL A 139 0.83 -0.80 -5.11
CA VAL A 139 1.97 -0.70 -6.03
C VAL A 139 1.56 -1.35 -7.34
N ASP A 140 1.71 -0.64 -8.46
CA ASP A 140 1.42 -1.22 -9.76
C ASP A 140 2.41 -2.33 -10.15
N GLU A 141 2.12 -3.08 -11.21
CA GLU A 141 2.93 -4.20 -11.65
C GLU A 141 4.34 -3.76 -12.08
N GLU A 142 4.48 -2.59 -12.68
CA GLU A 142 5.75 -2.02 -13.13
C GLU A 142 6.54 -1.35 -11.99
N LYS A 143 5.94 -1.16 -10.82
CA LYS A 143 6.50 -0.45 -9.65
C LYS A 143 6.91 1.01 -9.95
N GLU A 144 6.21 1.61 -10.88
CA GLU A 144 6.42 3.01 -11.28
C GLU A 144 5.34 3.94 -10.73
N ASN A 145 4.17 3.38 -10.35
CA ASN A 145 3.05 4.16 -9.84
C ASN A 145 2.58 3.60 -8.50
N LEU A 146 2.16 4.50 -7.62
CA LEU A 146 1.56 4.17 -6.34
C LEU A 146 0.17 4.80 -6.26
N MET A 147 -0.77 4.05 -5.69
CA MET A 147 -2.04 4.58 -5.21
C MET A 147 -2.06 4.48 -3.70
N ILE A 148 -2.29 5.58 -3.01
CA ILE A 148 -2.38 5.60 -1.55
C ILE A 148 -3.83 5.83 -1.15
N LEU A 149 -4.33 4.99 -0.24
CA LEU A 149 -5.64 5.11 0.36
C LEU A 149 -5.44 5.27 1.87
N THR A 150 -5.96 6.35 2.42
CA THR A 150 -5.90 6.62 3.87
C THR A 150 -7.31 6.86 4.42
N ASN A 151 -7.46 6.90 5.73
CA ASN A 151 -8.76 6.97 6.38
C ASN A 151 -9.73 5.84 5.97
N VAL A 152 -9.18 4.67 5.71
CA VAL A 152 -9.97 3.49 5.35
C VAL A 152 -10.56 2.87 6.60
N ALA A 153 -11.80 2.42 6.52
CA ALA A 153 -12.48 1.67 7.57
C ALA A 153 -12.94 0.33 7.01
N LEU A 154 -12.23 -0.73 7.35
CA LEU A 154 -12.51 -2.08 6.89
C LEU A 154 -12.94 -2.99 8.03
N TRP A 155 -13.73 -3.97 7.68
CA TRP A 155 -14.10 -5.11 8.53
C TRP A 155 -13.73 -6.38 7.81
N ALA A 156 -13.23 -7.34 8.59
CA ALA A 156 -12.83 -8.65 8.10
C ALA A 156 -13.92 -9.69 8.35
N LYS A 157 -14.05 -10.63 7.43
CA LYS A 157 -14.82 -11.87 7.60
C LYS A 157 -14.03 -13.07 7.07
N PRO A 158 -14.13 -14.24 7.71
CA PRO A 158 -13.55 -15.45 7.15
C PRO A 158 -14.31 -15.86 5.89
N LEU A 159 -13.59 -16.40 4.92
CA LEU A 159 -14.12 -16.89 3.64
C LEU A 159 -13.56 -18.30 3.39
N TYR A 160 -14.44 -19.30 3.28
CA TYR A 160 -14.10 -20.69 2.94
C TYR A 160 -15.30 -21.36 2.30
N GLU A 161 -15.64 -20.92 1.08
CA GLU A 161 -16.87 -21.31 0.39
C GLU A 161 -16.67 -22.50 -0.55
N ASN A 162 -15.49 -22.59 -1.19
CA ASN A 162 -15.16 -23.63 -2.18
C ASN A 162 -13.90 -24.41 -1.78
N PRO A 163 -13.95 -25.27 -0.73
CA PRO A 163 -12.74 -25.90 -0.17
C PRO A 163 -11.99 -26.81 -1.14
N GLY A 164 -12.60 -27.24 -2.22
CA GLY A 164 -11.95 -28.05 -3.26
C GLY A 164 -11.09 -27.25 -4.25
N THR A 165 -11.29 -25.94 -4.32
CA THR A 165 -10.64 -25.08 -5.31
C THR A 165 -10.01 -23.82 -4.73
N GLU A 166 -10.47 -23.37 -3.56
CA GLU A 166 -10.06 -22.13 -2.93
C GLU A 166 -9.50 -22.37 -1.52
N PRO A 167 -8.39 -21.75 -1.16
CA PRO A 167 -7.88 -21.82 0.20
C PRO A 167 -8.76 -21.04 1.16
N PHE A 168 -8.64 -21.31 2.46
CA PHE A 168 -9.17 -20.41 3.48
C PHE A 168 -8.59 -19.01 3.29
N ALA A 169 -9.45 -18.00 3.38
CA ALA A 169 -9.08 -16.61 3.19
C ALA A 169 -9.80 -15.70 4.18
N ILE A 170 -9.33 -14.45 4.26
CA ILE A 170 -9.96 -13.37 5.00
C ILE A 170 -10.36 -12.31 3.98
N GLN A 171 -11.64 -12.00 3.89
CA GLN A 171 -12.14 -10.93 3.07
C GLN A 171 -12.25 -9.65 3.91
N PHE A 172 -11.65 -8.58 3.42
CA PHE A 172 -11.77 -7.23 3.97
C PHE A 172 -12.73 -6.44 3.09
N THR A 173 -13.70 -5.78 3.71
CA THR A 173 -14.68 -4.92 3.03
C THR A 173 -14.94 -3.68 3.86
N GLY A 174 -15.14 -2.55 3.21
CA GLY A 174 -15.49 -1.31 3.90
C GLY A 174 -15.42 -0.09 3.00
N THR A 175 -15.25 1.05 3.62
CA THR A 175 -15.33 2.35 2.96
C THR A 175 -14.17 3.26 3.35
N MET A 176 -13.94 4.29 2.56
CA MET A 176 -13.08 5.40 2.96
C MET A 176 -13.87 6.38 3.82
N GLU A 177 -13.31 6.73 4.97
CA GLU A 177 -13.84 7.74 5.87
C GLU A 177 -13.08 9.07 5.69
N GLY A 178 -13.62 10.15 6.20
CA GLY A 178 -12.95 11.44 6.18
C GLY A 178 -13.37 12.35 5.03
N ALA A 179 -14.68 12.50 4.82
CA ALA A 179 -15.22 13.50 3.91
C ALA A 179 -14.55 14.87 4.11
N GLY A 180 -14.09 15.47 3.01
CA GLY A 180 -13.37 16.74 3.02
C GLY A 180 -11.86 16.65 3.32
N LYS A 181 -11.30 15.45 3.50
CA LYS A 181 -9.86 15.22 3.62
C LYS A 181 -9.29 14.59 2.35
N HIS A 182 -8.01 14.80 2.12
CA HIS A 182 -7.29 14.08 1.06
C HIS A 182 -7.11 12.62 1.49
N SER A 183 -7.99 11.73 1.01
CA SER A 183 -8.01 10.32 1.40
C SER A 183 -7.43 9.39 0.34
N MET A 184 -7.17 9.91 -0.87
CA MET A 184 -6.56 9.18 -1.97
C MET A 184 -5.49 10.03 -2.63
N ALA A 185 -4.37 9.40 -2.99
CA ALA A 185 -3.32 10.02 -3.79
C ALA A 185 -2.85 9.05 -4.87
N TRP A 186 -2.50 9.62 -6.01
CA TRP A 186 -1.84 8.95 -7.12
C TRP A 186 -0.44 9.53 -7.25
N LEU A 187 0.56 8.68 -7.14
CA LEU A 187 1.96 9.09 -7.16
C LEU A 187 2.68 8.34 -8.26
N LYS A 188 3.60 9.03 -8.89
CA LYS A 188 4.52 8.44 -9.85
C LYS A 188 5.92 8.46 -9.29
N LYS A 189 6.67 7.40 -9.55
CA LYS A 189 8.07 7.32 -9.16
C LYS A 189 8.85 8.50 -9.71
N GLY A 190 9.54 9.19 -8.83
CA GLY A 190 10.39 10.29 -9.22
C GLY A 190 11.50 9.82 -10.16
N THR A 191 11.64 10.50 -11.29
CA THR A 191 12.73 10.26 -12.26
C THR A 191 13.85 11.29 -12.12
N GLY A 192 13.69 12.24 -11.20
CA GLY A 192 14.67 13.29 -10.95
C GLY A 192 15.86 12.83 -10.11
N ALA A 193 16.89 13.67 -10.09
CA ALA A 193 18.03 13.47 -9.23
C ALA A 193 17.66 13.63 -7.76
N LEU A 194 18.18 12.76 -6.90
CA LEU A 194 18.06 12.90 -5.45
C LEU A 194 18.90 14.10 -4.99
N SER A 195 18.24 15.12 -4.45
CA SER A 195 18.94 16.30 -3.92
C SER A 195 19.59 16.00 -2.57
N LEU A 196 20.90 16.17 -2.48
CA LEU A 196 21.68 15.97 -1.26
C LEU A 196 22.27 17.30 -0.78
N THR A 197 22.38 17.45 0.54
CA THR A 197 23.15 18.55 1.14
C THR A 197 24.64 18.24 0.99
N TYR A 198 25.40 19.10 0.29
CA TYR A 198 26.84 18.94 0.20
C TYR A 198 27.49 19.04 1.59
N THR A 199 28.38 18.12 1.88
CA THR A 199 29.14 18.08 3.13
C THR A 199 30.55 18.64 2.93
N THR A 200 31.59 17.94 3.32
CA THR A 200 32.98 18.34 3.20
C THR A 200 33.57 17.96 1.84
N ASP A 201 33.11 16.91 1.22
CA ASP A 201 33.59 16.37 -0.06
C ASP A 201 32.52 15.51 -0.73
N LYS A 202 32.77 15.12 -1.99
CA LYS A 202 31.85 14.26 -2.79
C LYS A 202 31.59 12.89 -2.15
N ALA A 203 32.64 12.24 -1.67
CA ALA A 203 32.55 10.90 -1.10
C ALA A 203 31.66 10.88 0.13
N THR A 204 31.79 11.86 1.02
CA THR A 204 30.95 12.02 2.22
C THR A 204 29.52 12.39 1.84
N THR A 205 29.33 13.24 0.82
CA THR A 205 28.00 13.60 0.31
C THR A 205 27.28 12.39 -0.27
N ARG A 206 27.95 11.56 -1.08
CA ARG A 206 27.39 10.33 -1.65
C ARG A 206 26.97 9.31 -0.57
N LYS A 207 27.68 9.27 0.57
CA LYS A 207 27.32 8.42 1.74
C LYS A 207 25.99 8.80 2.40
N LEU A 208 25.47 10.01 2.16
CA LEU A 208 24.15 10.40 2.65
C LEU A 208 23.02 9.58 2.03
N VAL A 209 23.29 8.92 0.89
CA VAL A 209 22.33 7.96 0.31
C VAL A 209 22.36 6.69 1.15
N PRO A 210 21.25 6.33 1.81
CA PRO A 210 21.15 5.09 2.59
C PRO A 210 21.47 3.86 1.73
N GLN A 211 22.13 2.87 2.31
CA GLN A 211 22.60 1.71 1.56
C GLN A 211 21.46 0.94 0.84
N ASN A 212 20.29 0.87 1.46
CA ASN A 212 19.08 0.25 0.91
C ASN A 212 18.44 1.05 -0.25
N GLU A 213 18.84 2.31 -0.46
CA GLU A 213 18.35 3.15 -1.56
C GLU A 213 19.34 3.22 -2.74
N ARG A 214 20.55 2.68 -2.55
CA ARG A 214 21.58 2.66 -3.60
C ARG A 214 21.19 1.69 -4.70
N LYS A 215 21.37 2.12 -5.93
CA LYS A 215 21.15 1.31 -7.14
C LYS A 215 21.97 1.86 -8.30
N THR A 216 22.31 1.00 -9.25
CA THR A 216 22.87 1.39 -10.52
C THR A 216 21.91 2.34 -11.25
N GLY A 217 22.43 3.42 -11.80
CA GLY A 217 21.63 4.46 -12.48
C GLY A 217 20.99 5.49 -11.54
N LEU A 218 21.20 5.41 -10.21
CA LEU A 218 20.74 6.47 -9.30
C LEU A 218 21.42 7.78 -9.65
N VAL A 219 20.62 8.84 -9.78
CA VAL A 219 21.10 10.19 -10.04
C VAL A 219 20.99 11.01 -8.75
N ILE A 220 22.06 11.68 -8.37
CA ILE A 220 22.11 12.61 -7.23
C ILE A 220 22.47 14.00 -7.70
N THR A 221 21.99 15.02 -7.00
CA THR A 221 22.39 16.42 -7.21
C THR A 221 22.78 17.05 -5.87
N TYR A 222 23.88 17.80 -5.88
CA TYR A 222 24.35 18.57 -4.72
C TYR A 222 25.07 19.83 -5.19
N ASN A 223 25.28 20.81 -4.30
CA ASN A 223 25.96 22.06 -4.63
C ASN A 223 27.20 22.25 -3.74
N PRO A 224 28.44 22.10 -4.28
CA PRO A 224 29.67 22.33 -3.54
C PRO A 224 30.05 23.81 -3.39
N GLY A 225 29.15 24.74 -3.72
CA GLY A 225 29.42 26.18 -3.70
C GLY A 225 29.86 26.80 -5.04
N SER A 226 30.21 25.97 -6.00
CA SER A 226 30.60 26.39 -7.37
C SER A 226 29.49 26.20 -8.42
N GLY A 227 28.31 25.76 -7.98
CA GLY A 227 27.17 25.42 -8.82
C GLY A 227 26.64 24.02 -8.50
N ALA A 228 25.44 23.73 -8.99
CA ALA A 228 24.86 22.40 -8.83
C ALA A 228 25.64 21.37 -9.68
N VAL A 229 25.95 20.23 -9.07
CA VAL A 229 26.57 19.08 -9.72
C VAL A 229 25.57 17.93 -9.69
N THR A 230 25.32 17.35 -10.85
CA THR A 230 24.46 16.16 -10.98
C THR A 230 25.32 14.98 -11.41
N GLU A 231 25.23 13.87 -10.70
CA GLU A 231 26.01 12.66 -10.96
C GLU A 231 25.11 11.43 -11.02
N ARG A 232 25.48 10.45 -11.87
CA ARG A 232 24.81 9.15 -12.00
C ARG A 232 25.76 8.04 -11.62
N TYR A 233 25.30 7.11 -10.77
CA TYR A 233 26.07 5.93 -10.39
C TYR A 233 26.00 4.83 -11.45
N LEU A 234 27.16 4.32 -11.87
CA LEU A 234 27.29 3.38 -12.99
C LEU A 234 27.55 1.92 -12.56
N ASP A 235 28.18 1.71 -11.40
CA ASP A 235 28.58 0.36 -10.95
C ASP A 235 27.39 -0.46 -10.41
N THR A 236 27.50 -1.77 -10.46
CA THR A 236 26.56 -2.72 -9.88
C THR A 236 26.86 -3.06 -8.42
N ARG A 237 28.06 -2.74 -7.96
CA ARG A 237 28.52 -2.98 -6.58
C ARG A 237 28.13 -1.83 -5.67
N LEU A 238 27.18 -2.06 -4.78
CA LEU A 238 26.54 -1.04 -3.94
C LEU A 238 27.16 -0.90 -2.53
N THR A 239 28.37 -1.44 -2.32
CA THR A 239 29.09 -1.37 -1.05
C THR A 239 29.58 0.04 -0.77
N ASP A 240 29.79 0.41 0.50
CA ASP A 240 30.27 1.74 0.88
C ASP A 240 31.59 2.13 0.18
N THR A 241 32.48 1.16 -0.03
CA THR A 241 33.77 1.39 -0.67
C THR A 241 33.63 1.71 -2.15
N GLU A 242 32.77 1.00 -2.87
CA GLU A 242 32.56 1.22 -4.30
C GLU A 242 31.67 2.44 -4.55
N TRP A 243 30.69 2.68 -3.67
CA TRP A 243 29.75 3.78 -3.77
C TRP A 243 30.41 5.17 -3.77
N VAL A 244 31.53 5.33 -3.11
CA VAL A 244 32.22 6.61 -2.96
C VAL A 244 33.31 6.87 -4.01
N LYS A 245 33.70 5.86 -4.81
CA LYS A 245 34.73 6.00 -5.84
C LYS A 245 34.27 6.89 -6.98
N ASP A 246 35.08 7.86 -7.37
CA ASP A 246 34.79 8.79 -8.47
C ASP A 246 34.58 8.08 -9.80
N ASP A 247 35.36 7.05 -10.07
CA ASP A 247 35.31 6.26 -11.34
C ASP A 247 33.93 5.54 -11.52
N ASN A 248 33.16 5.37 -10.45
CA ASN A 248 31.84 4.75 -10.49
C ASN A 248 30.70 5.75 -10.70
N TRP A 249 31.02 7.03 -10.89
CA TRP A 249 30.06 8.11 -11.11
C TRP A 249 30.37 8.90 -12.38
N GLU A 250 29.36 9.23 -13.14
CA GLU A 250 29.44 10.15 -14.27
C GLU A 250 28.70 11.44 -13.96
N THR A 251 29.26 12.58 -14.40
CA THR A 251 28.55 13.85 -14.36
C THR A 251 27.50 13.86 -15.46
N VAL A 252 26.29 14.23 -15.11
CA VAL A 252 25.14 14.33 -16.01
C VAL A 252 24.90 15.83 -16.28
N GLU A 253 24.96 16.23 -17.53
CA GLU A 253 24.68 17.62 -17.98
C GLU A 253 23.16 17.91 -18.02
#